data_4a0f26bd081998081bd7a70c82429be2
#
_entry.id   4a0f26bd081998081bd7a70c82429be2
#
_cell.length_a   1.000
_cell.length_b   1.000
_cell.length_c   1.000
_cell.angle_alpha   90.00
_cell.angle_beta   90.00
_cell.angle_gamma   90.00
#
_symmetry.space_group_name_H-M   'P 1'
#
loop_
_entity.id
_entity.type
_entity.pdbx_description
1 polymer ?
#
loop_
_entity_poly.entity_id
_entity_poly.type
_entity_poly.pdbx_seq_one_letter_code
_entity_poly.pdbx_strand_id
1 'polypeptide(L)'
;MDKFDVVIVGGGIVGLATAWRLNQTRPDLQIAVLEKEANVGDHQTGHNSGVLHSGIYYRPGSLKAVNCREGKIAMQAFCSEQGIPFELCGKVIVATQEQELPALKRIYERGQANQIRCEWIDRHRLKELEPHAGNSGDPRPGCRHRQLPPSL
;
A
#
# COMPACT_ATOMS: atom_id res chain seq x y z
N MET A 1 -24.72 30.34 -14.50
CA MET A 1 -24.06 29.03 -14.70
C MET A 1 -22.69 29.12 -14.09
N ASP A 2 -22.42 28.28 -13.12
CA ASP A 2 -21.10 28.21 -12.52
C ASP A 2 -20.12 27.71 -13.58
N LYS A 3 -18.98 28.39 -13.69
CA LYS A 3 -17.94 28.01 -14.64
C LYS A 3 -16.81 27.38 -13.86
N PHE A 4 -16.37 26.22 -14.30
CA PHE A 4 -15.22 25.52 -13.72
C PHE A 4 -14.13 25.38 -14.79
N ASP A 5 -12.88 25.53 -14.39
CA ASP A 5 -11.72 25.32 -15.26
C ASP A 5 -11.40 23.83 -15.43
N VAL A 6 -11.64 23.05 -14.37
CA VAL A 6 -11.41 21.61 -14.34
C VAL A 6 -12.60 20.88 -13.70
N VAL A 7 -13.06 19.82 -14.33
CA VAL A 7 -14.06 18.91 -13.78
C VAL A 7 -13.45 17.51 -13.65
N ILE A 8 -13.48 16.98 -12.42
CA ILE A 8 -13.01 15.62 -12.12
C ILE A 8 -14.24 14.73 -11.89
N VAL A 9 -14.34 13.65 -12.62
CA VAL A 9 -15.45 12.70 -12.50
C VAL A 9 -15.03 11.55 -11.59
N GLY A 10 -15.75 11.40 -10.48
CA GLY A 10 -15.53 10.39 -9.45
C GLY A 10 -14.92 10.97 -8.16
N GLY A 11 -15.66 10.87 -7.06
CA GLY A 11 -15.27 11.31 -5.71
C GLY A 11 -14.56 10.20 -4.89
N GLY A 12 -13.92 9.24 -5.55
CA GLY A 12 -13.03 8.29 -4.89
C GLY A 12 -11.65 8.88 -4.58
N ILE A 13 -10.78 8.11 -3.90
CA ILE A 13 -9.46 8.58 -3.44
C ILE A 13 -8.61 9.16 -4.59
N VAL A 14 -8.68 8.60 -5.79
CA VAL A 14 -7.92 9.09 -6.95
C VAL A 14 -8.42 10.45 -7.39
N GLY A 15 -9.74 10.63 -7.53
CA GLY A 15 -10.33 11.91 -7.92
C GLY A 15 -10.09 13.01 -6.87
N LEU A 16 -10.29 12.68 -5.59
CA LEU A 16 -10.06 13.62 -4.49
C LEU A 16 -8.58 14.00 -4.36
N ALA A 17 -7.66 13.04 -4.47
CA ALA A 17 -6.22 13.31 -4.45
C ALA A 17 -5.78 14.17 -5.65
N THR A 18 -6.39 13.95 -6.83
CA THR A 18 -6.15 14.77 -8.03
C THR A 18 -6.63 16.19 -7.81
N ALA A 19 -7.86 16.39 -7.30
CA ALA A 19 -8.39 17.70 -6.98
C ALA A 19 -7.52 18.44 -5.96
N TRP A 20 -7.15 17.74 -4.87
CA TRP A 20 -6.29 18.29 -3.83
C TRP A 20 -4.93 18.70 -4.40
N ARG A 21 -4.28 17.86 -5.19
CA ARG A 21 -2.98 18.16 -5.78
C ARG A 21 -3.04 19.33 -6.77
N LEU A 22 -4.08 19.39 -7.59
CA LEU A 22 -4.30 20.51 -8.49
C LEU A 22 -4.48 21.80 -7.71
N ASN A 23 -5.30 21.81 -6.66
CA ASN A 23 -5.51 22.99 -5.83
C ASN A 23 -4.22 23.48 -5.15
N GLN A 24 -3.31 22.57 -4.77
CA GLN A 24 -2.00 22.92 -4.20
C GLN A 24 -1.05 23.54 -5.24
N THR A 25 -1.08 23.05 -6.48
CA THR A 25 -0.16 23.48 -7.54
C THR A 25 -0.71 24.60 -8.40
N ARG A 26 -2.02 24.72 -8.50
CA ARG A 26 -2.76 25.69 -9.30
C ARG A 26 -3.97 26.23 -8.52
N PRO A 27 -3.74 27.03 -7.49
CA PRO A 27 -4.81 27.57 -6.64
C PRO A 27 -5.71 28.59 -7.38
N ASP A 28 -5.31 29.02 -8.54
CA ASP A 28 -6.06 29.88 -9.45
C ASP A 28 -7.22 29.16 -10.16
N LEU A 29 -7.20 27.83 -10.22
CA LEU A 29 -8.22 27.06 -10.93
C LEU A 29 -9.47 26.82 -10.06
N GLN A 30 -10.63 26.99 -10.69
CA GLN A 30 -11.90 26.54 -10.12
C GLN A 30 -12.14 25.06 -10.47
N ILE A 31 -12.08 24.20 -9.47
CA ILE A 31 -12.15 22.74 -9.64
C ILE A 31 -13.49 22.23 -9.11
N ALA A 32 -14.20 21.46 -9.92
CA ALA A 32 -15.37 20.70 -9.49
C ALA A 32 -15.05 19.19 -9.46
N VAL A 33 -15.55 18.50 -8.43
CA VAL A 33 -15.56 17.04 -8.38
C VAL A 33 -17.00 16.57 -8.47
N LEU A 34 -17.29 15.74 -9.44
CA LEU A 34 -18.62 15.16 -9.64
C LEU A 34 -18.62 13.72 -9.13
N GLU A 35 -19.52 13.43 -8.19
CA GLU A 35 -19.75 12.08 -7.68
C GLU A 35 -21.21 11.69 -7.93
N LYS A 36 -21.44 10.45 -8.37
CA LYS A 36 -22.79 9.93 -8.64
C LYS A 36 -23.54 9.50 -7.39
N GLU A 37 -22.80 9.14 -6.34
CA GLU A 37 -23.36 8.74 -5.06
C GLU A 37 -23.58 9.96 -4.14
N ALA A 38 -24.30 9.76 -3.06
CA ALA A 38 -24.58 10.80 -2.08
C ALA A 38 -23.31 11.25 -1.32
N ASN A 39 -22.34 10.37 -1.15
CA ASN A 39 -21.12 10.66 -0.43
C ASN A 39 -19.89 10.30 -1.27
N VAL A 40 -18.78 10.97 -0.98
CA VAL A 40 -17.48 10.61 -1.56
C VAL A 40 -16.96 9.31 -0.94
N GLY A 41 -16.27 8.51 -1.74
CA GLY A 41 -15.64 7.29 -1.24
C GLY A 41 -16.57 6.08 -1.09
N ASP A 42 -17.82 6.17 -1.44
CA ASP A 42 -18.84 5.11 -1.24
C ASP A 42 -18.59 3.79 -2.01
N HIS A 43 -17.63 3.80 -2.95
CA HIS A 43 -17.25 2.58 -3.69
C HIS A 43 -15.93 1.99 -3.18
N GLN A 44 -14.99 1.65 -4.08
CA GLN A 44 -13.73 0.98 -3.77
C GLN A 44 -12.89 1.69 -2.69
N THR A 45 -13.00 3.00 -2.57
CA THR A 45 -12.27 3.76 -1.55
C THR A 45 -12.75 3.43 -0.14
N GLY A 46 -14.05 3.27 0.07
CA GLY A 46 -14.64 2.86 1.36
C GLY A 46 -14.65 1.34 1.58
N HIS A 47 -14.43 0.53 0.53
CA HIS A 47 -14.59 -0.92 0.55
C HIS A 47 -13.31 -1.64 0.11
N ASN A 48 -12.17 -1.30 0.69
CA ASN A 48 -10.88 -1.94 0.46
C ASN A 48 -10.24 -2.40 1.78
N SER A 49 -9.08 -3.04 1.69
CA SER A 49 -8.37 -3.55 2.88
C SER A 49 -7.71 -2.47 3.74
N GLY A 50 -7.68 -1.22 3.30
CA GLY A 50 -6.95 -0.14 3.96
C GLY A 50 -5.43 -0.31 4.01
N VAL A 51 -4.87 -1.29 3.30
CA VAL A 51 -3.45 -1.62 3.34
C VAL A 51 -2.67 -0.86 2.27
N LEU A 52 -1.69 -0.07 2.69
CA LEU A 52 -0.67 0.49 1.80
C LEU A 52 0.32 -0.60 1.39
N HIS A 53 0.09 -1.20 0.22
CA HIS A 53 0.92 -2.27 -0.29
C HIS A 53 2.35 -1.79 -0.60
N SER A 54 3.33 -2.70 -0.42
CA SER A 54 4.75 -2.41 -0.68
C SER A 54 5.19 -2.65 -2.12
N GLY A 55 4.39 -3.36 -2.91
CA GLY A 55 4.77 -3.77 -4.27
C GLY A 55 5.68 -5.01 -4.34
N ILE A 56 5.79 -5.80 -3.26
CA ILE A 56 6.68 -6.97 -3.17
C ILE A 56 6.45 -8.01 -4.27
N TYR A 57 5.23 -8.11 -4.78
CA TYR A 57 4.85 -9.08 -5.82
C TYR A 57 5.11 -8.57 -7.24
N TYR A 58 5.40 -7.28 -7.43
CA TYR A 58 5.51 -6.71 -8.76
C TYR A 58 6.87 -7.00 -9.38
N ARG A 59 6.88 -7.08 -10.73
CA ARG A 59 8.12 -7.25 -11.50
C ARG A 59 9.08 -6.10 -11.17
N PRO A 60 10.31 -6.37 -10.76
CA PRO A 60 11.30 -5.35 -10.50
C PRO A 60 11.49 -4.40 -11.69
N GLY A 61 11.62 -3.11 -11.41
CA GLY A 61 11.80 -2.07 -12.42
C GLY A 61 10.55 -1.71 -13.22
N SER A 62 9.40 -2.38 -13.02
CA SER A 62 8.15 -1.99 -13.65
C SER A 62 7.60 -0.69 -13.05
N LEU A 63 6.92 0.12 -13.86
CA LEU A 63 6.23 1.33 -13.38
C LEU A 63 5.29 1.03 -12.20
N LYS A 64 4.66 -0.16 -12.21
CA LYS A 64 3.79 -0.60 -11.12
C LYS A 64 4.55 -0.79 -9.80
N ALA A 65 5.76 -1.35 -9.84
CA ALA A 65 6.62 -1.50 -8.65
C ALA A 65 7.11 -0.15 -8.14
N VAL A 66 7.57 0.72 -9.04
CA VAL A 66 8.07 2.06 -8.73
C VAL A 66 6.95 2.91 -8.11
N ASN A 67 5.82 3.03 -8.79
CA ASN A 67 4.68 3.82 -8.31
C ASN A 67 4.11 3.31 -6.97
N CYS A 68 4.11 1.98 -6.77
CA CYS A 68 3.64 1.42 -5.49
C CYS A 68 4.57 1.79 -4.34
N ARG A 69 5.89 1.74 -4.55
CA ARG A 69 6.88 2.13 -3.54
C ARG A 69 6.82 3.62 -3.23
N GLU A 70 6.86 4.46 -4.25
CA GLU A 70 6.84 5.92 -4.10
C GLU A 70 5.50 6.41 -3.56
N GLY A 71 4.39 5.87 -4.06
CA GLY A 71 3.05 6.19 -3.58
C GLY A 71 2.84 5.82 -2.12
N LYS A 72 3.44 4.71 -1.66
CA LYS A 72 3.41 4.35 -0.25
C LYS A 72 4.14 5.37 0.62
N ILE A 73 5.34 5.79 0.22
CA ILE A 73 6.14 6.80 0.96
C ILE A 73 5.37 8.13 0.99
N ALA A 74 4.86 8.57 -0.15
CA ALA A 74 4.09 9.80 -0.26
C ALA A 74 2.80 9.77 0.59
N MET A 75 2.09 8.64 0.62
CA MET A 75 0.88 8.49 1.43
C MET A 75 1.18 8.50 2.94
N GLN A 76 2.27 7.87 3.37
CA GLN A 76 2.70 7.92 4.78
C GLN A 76 3.07 9.34 5.19
N ALA A 77 3.81 10.08 4.35
CA ALA A 77 4.13 11.48 4.59
C ALA A 77 2.85 12.32 4.67
N PHE A 78 1.95 12.18 3.70
CA PHE A 78 0.66 12.86 3.69
C PHE A 78 -0.15 12.59 4.97
N CYS A 79 -0.28 11.32 5.37
CA CYS A 79 -1.00 10.97 6.59
C CYS A 79 -0.38 11.62 7.84
N SER A 80 0.95 11.63 7.93
CA SER A 80 1.67 12.27 9.03
C SER A 80 1.44 13.78 9.04
N GLU A 81 1.54 14.44 7.90
CA GLU A 81 1.35 15.89 7.75
C GLU A 81 -0.09 16.33 8.05
N GLN A 82 -1.07 15.50 7.68
CA GLN A 82 -2.50 15.79 7.87
C GLN A 82 -3.07 15.24 9.19
N GLY A 83 -2.24 14.63 10.05
CA GLY A 83 -2.69 14.05 11.31
C GLY A 83 -3.63 12.84 11.14
N ILE A 84 -3.56 12.15 9.99
CA ILE A 84 -4.36 10.96 9.71
C ILE A 84 -3.68 9.75 10.35
N PRO A 85 -4.33 9.05 11.29
CA PRO A 85 -3.73 7.91 11.96
C PRO A 85 -3.49 6.74 10.99
N PHE A 86 -2.33 6.11 11.09
CA PHE A 86 -1.98 4.89 10.37
C PHE A 86 -1.01 4.03 11.18
N GLU A 87 -0.98 2.74 10.90
CA GLU A 87 -0.15 1.78 11.61
C GLU A 87 0.94 1.19 10.69
N LEU A 88 2.14 1.03 11.23
CA LEU A 88 3.28 0.40 10.55
C LEU A 88 3.40 -1.08 10.98
N CYS A 89 2.35 -1.84 10.74
CA CYS A 89 2.25 -3.24 11.18
C CYS A 89 3.20 -4.21 10.46
N GLY A 90 3.58 -3.90 9.23
CA GLY A 90 4.34 -4.82 8.39
C GLY A 90 3.46 -5.87 7.71
N LYS A 91 4.10 -6.92 7.18
CA LYS A 91 3.43 -8.06 6.54
C LYS A 91 4.29 -9.30 6.64
N VAL A 92 3.68 -10.43 6.93
CA VAL A 92 4.32 -11.74 6.86
C VAL A 92 3.74 -12.52 5.67
N ILE A 93 4.59 -13.22 4.93
CA ILE A 93 4.23 -14.13 3.85
C ILE A 93 4.80 -15.47 4.22
N VAL A 94 3.96 -16.49 4.28
CA VAL A 94 4.32 -17.82 4.81
C VAL A 94 4.13 -18.86 3.72
N ALA A 95 5.05 -19.81 3.62
CA ALA A 95 4.84 -21.06 2.91
C ALA A 95 4.23 -22.07 3.89
N THR A 96 3.11 -22.67 3.53
CA THR A 96 2.41 -23.68 4.33
C THR A 96 2.81 -25.09 3.90
N GLN A 97 3.36 -25.24 2.69
CA GLN A 97 3.79 -26.50 2.09
C GLN A 97 5.18 -26.35 1.46
N GLU A 98 5.94 -27.46 1.36
CA GLU A 98 7.27 -27.46 0.72
C GLU A 98 7.27 -26.96 -0.71
N GLN A 99 6.23 -27.30 -1.43
CA GLN A 99 6.04 -26.91 -2.83
C GLN A 99 5.95 -25.38 -3.01
N GLU A 100 5.61 -24.64 -1.97
CA GLU A 100 5.48 -23.18 -1.98
C GLU A 100 6.82 -22.46 -1.70
N LEU A 101 7.83 -23.15 -1.15
CA LEU A 101 9.13 -22.55 -0.83
C LEU A 101 9.82 -21.89 -2.03
N PRO A 102 9.82 -22.48 -3.24
CA PRO A 102 10.39 -21.80 -4.40
C PRO A 102 9.64 -20.50 -4.77
N ALA A 103 8.33 -20.48 -4.57
CA ALA A 103 7.52 -19.27 -4.80
C ALA A 103 7.81 -18.20 -3.75
N LEU A 104 7.92 -18.58 -2.48
CA LEU A 104 8.29 -17.67 -1.39
C LEU A 104 9.67 -17.08 -1.62
N LYS A 105 10.65 -17.87 -2.04
CA LYS A 105 11.99 -17.41 -2.38
C LYS A 105 11.97 -16.37 -3.50
N ARG A 106 11.22 -16.62 -4.57
CA ARG A 106 11.05 -15.64 -5.66
C ARG A 106 10.41 -14.33 -5.19
N ILE A 107 9.46 -14.38 -4.24
CA ILE A 107 8.85 -13.19 -3.66
C ILE A 107 9.88 -12.41 -2.85
N TYR A 108 10.69 -13.09 -2.04
CA TYR A 108 11.78 -12.50 -1.27
C TYR A 108 12.80 -11.79 -2.18
N GLU A 109 13.29 -12.47 -3.22
CA GLU A 109 14.23 -11.92 -4.21
C GLU A 109 13.64 -10.69 -4.92
N ARG A 110 12.35 -10.74 -5.30
CA ARG A 110 11.64 -9.57 -5.86
C ARG A 110 11.54 -8.42 -4.88
N GLY A 111 11.28 -8.74 -3.61
CA GLY A 111 11.26 -7.73 -2.55
C GLY A 111 12.58 -6.97 -2.46
N GLN A 112 13.68 -7.70 -2.43
CA GLN A 112 15.03 -7.12 -2.42
C GLN A 112 15.30 -6.28 -3.69
N ALA A 113 14.99 -6.81 -4.86
CA ALA A 113 15.17 -6.11 -6.13
C ALA A 113 14.30 -4.84 -6.25
N ASN A 114 13.14 -4.80 -5.59
CA ASN A 114 12.27 -3.63 -5.49
C ASN A 114 12.66 -2.68 -4.34
N GLN A 115 13.81 -2.91 -3.69
CA GLN A 115 14.30 -2.12 -2.55
C GLN A 115 13.33 -2.12 -1.35
N ILE A 116 12.59 -3.21 -1.19
CA ILE A 116 11.70 -3.41 -0.07
C ILE A 116 12.50 -4.11 1.03
N ARG A 117 12.50 -3.56 2.23
CA ARG A 117 13.12 -4.24 3.38
C ARG A 117 12.32 -5.47 3.73
N CYS A 118 12.83 -6.63 3.37
CA CYS A 118 12.28 -7.92 3.72
C CYS A 118 13.36 -8.80 4.35
N GLU A 119 12.95 -9.60 5.30
CA GLU A 119 13.77 -10.52 6.07
C GLU A 119 13.23 -11.92 5.82
N TRP A 120 14.15 -12.85 5.58
CA TRP A 120 13.81 -14.27 5.59
C TRP A 120 13.78 -14.73 7.04
N ILE A 121 12.68 -15.26 7.49
CA ILE A 121 12.48 -15.68 8.89
C ILE A 121 12.25 -17.17 8.95
N ASP A 122 12.79 -17.80 9.99
CA ASP A 122 12.53 -19.18 10.30
C ASP A 122 11.19 -19.37 11.03
N ARG A 123 10.84 -20.61 11.29
CA ARG A 123 9.61 -20.98 11.99
C ARG A 123 9.51 -20.40 13.40
N HIS A 124 10.61 -20.36 14.14
CA HIS A 124 10.62 -19.85 15.51
C HIS A 124 10.31 -18.37 15.50
N ARG A 125 11.00 -17.62 14.66
CA ARG A 125 10.78 -16.19 14.50
C ARG A 125 9.38 -15.87 13.98
N LEU A 126 8.84 -16.71 13.10
CA LEU A 126 7.46 -16.56 12.64
C LEU A 126 6.46 -16.67 13.80
N LYS A 127 6.61 -17.66 14.68
CA LYS A 127 5.73 -17.85 15.84
C LYS A 127 5.80 -16.71 16.86
N GLU A 128 6.99 -16.10 17.03
CA GLU A 128 7.13 -14.93 17.89
C GLU A 128 6.36 -13.71 17.35
N LEU A 129 6.35 -13.55 16.02
CA LEU A 129 5.72 -12.41 15.35
C LEU A 129 4.21 -12.59 15.19
N GLU A 130 3.80 -13.81 14.87
CA GLU A 130 2.44 -14.20 14.56
C GLU A 130 2.11 -15.51 15.30
N PRO A 131 1.80 -15.45 16.60
CA PRO A 131 1.58 -16.65 17.41
C PRO A 131 0.47 -17.57 16.86
N HIS A 132 -0.48 -17.01 16.14
CA HIS A 132 -1.61 -17.71 15.54
C HIS A 132 -1.33 -18.22 14.12
N ALA A 133 -0.23 -17.82 13.50
CA ALA A 133 0.15 -18.37 12.20
C ALA A 133 0.60 -19.82 12.35
N GLY A 134 -0.16 -20.76 11.80
CA GLY A 134 0.23 -22.15 11.76
C GLY A 134 -0.57 -23.12 12.62
N ASN A 135 -1.76 -22.76 13.06
CA ASN A 135 -2.67 -23.68 13.78
C ASN A 135 -3.18 -24.87 12.95
N SER A 136 -2.88 -24.94 11.66
CA SER A 136 -3.34 -25.99 10.73
C SER A 136 -2.23 -26.88 10.18
N GLY A 137 -1.03 -26.84 10.72
CA GLY A 137 0.10 -27.62 10.25
C GLY A 137 1.44 -27.03 10.64
N ASP A 138 2.52 -27.67 10.22
CA ASP A 138 3.88 -27.25 10.53
C ASP A 138 4.29 -25.99 9.71
N PRO A 139 4.27 -24.77 10.28
CA PRO A 139 4.59 -23.58 9.51
C PRO A 139 6.06 -23.59 9.12
N ARG A 140 6.32 -23.48 7.84
CA ARG A 140 7.64 -23.41 7.26
C ARG A 140 8.16 -21.98 7.25
N PRO A 141 9.42 -21.74 6.87
CA PRO A 141 10.00 -20.41 6.88
C PRO A 141 9.14 -19.38 6.13
N GLY A 142 9.17 -18.15 6.59
CA GLY A 142 8.43 -17.04 6.05
C GLY A 142 9.32 -15.91 5.57
N CYS A 143 8.73 -14.96 4.88
CA CYS A 143 9.35 -13.69 4.55
C CYS A 143 8.58 -12.58 5.26
N ARG A 144 9.28 -11.81 6.09
CA ARG A 144 8.72 -10.63 6.75
C ARG A 144 9.11 -9.38 6.00
N HIS A 145 8.14 -8.57 5.68
CA HIS A 145 8.34 -7.21 5.22
C HIS A 145 8.18 -6.24 6.39
N ARG A 146 9.23 -5.49 6.71
CA ARG A 146 9.16 -4.39 7.69
C ARG A 146 8.69 -3.11 7.02
N GLN A 147 7.70 -2.47 7.60
CA GLN A 147 7.40 -1.08 7.32
C GLN A 147 8.28 -0.22 8.24
N LEU A 148 9.01 0.71 7.66
CA LEU A 148 9.75 1.71 8.44
C LEU A 148 8.96 3.01 8.41
N PRO A 149 9.06 3.82 9.50
CA PRO A 149 8.66 5.20 9.43
C PRO A 149 9.44 5.90 8.31
N PRO A 150 8.85 6.91 7.65
CA PRO A 150 9.61 7.77 6.77
C PRO A 150 10.80 8.31 7.58
N SER A 151 12.01 8.21 7.01
CA SER A 151 13.17 8.89 7.57
C SER A 151 12.87 10.39 7.55
N LEU A 152 12.86 11.00 8.72
CA LEU A 152 12.84 12.43 8.91
C LEU A 152 14.07 13.06 8.26
#